data_c1211f01998a304cc7901c091b05f720
#
_entry.id   c1211f01998a304cc7901c091b05f720
#
_cell.length_a   1.000
_cell.length_b   1.000
_cell.length_c   1.000
_cell.angle_alpha   90.00
_cell.angle_beta   90.00
_cell.angle_gamma   90.00
#
_symmetry.space_group_name_H-M   'P 1'
#
loop_
_entity.id
_entity.type
_entity.pdbx_description
1 polymer ?
#
loop_
_entity_poly.entity_id
_entity_poly.type
_entity_poly.pdbx_seq_one_letter_code
_entity_poly.pdbx_strand_id
1 'polypeptide(L)'
;MAIPYRQEVLRKMVHLSSIWMPAALFYLPAWYGERGRWFNVIMFGTFAVLNVLIEIAVFRGVPYVTPLYKKLFGKMARETAKPGEFRFSGAPPMYASACLTALCFEHRVAACAFTILILSDTSAALIGRKWGRHRFANGKSLEGSLAFLLTGWIIAACYCAAGGLTGGTVAVWLAGVAVSCVAEFFNEQIHLDDNFTIPLLFGAVAQWLPRLFS
;
A
#
# COMPACT_ATOMS: atom_id res chain seq x y z
N MET A 1 -18.98 -10.41 8.58
CA MET A 1 -18.30 -11.67 8.97
C MET A 1 -16.81 -11.56 8.72
N ALA A 2 -15.96 -12.11 9.60
CA ALA A 2 -14.51 -12.10 9.39
C ALA A 2 -14.13 -13.07 8.27
N ILE A 3 -13.34 -12.60 7.30
CA ILE A 3 -12.81 -13.42 6.19
C ILE A 3 -11.98 -14.59 6.76
N PRO A 4 -12.09 -15.84 6.27
CA PRO A 4 -11.27 -16.95 6.72
C PRO A 4 -9.77 -16.66 6.58
N TYR A 5 -8.95 -17.13 7.53
CA TYR A 5 -7.49 -16.91 7.53
C TYR A 5 -6.81 -17.28 6.19
N ARG A 6 -7.22 -18.43 5.61
CA ARG A 6 -6.68 -18.90 4.32
C ARG A 6 -6.95 -17.93 3.17
N GLN A 7 -8.11 -17.31 3.15
CA GLN A 7 -8.47 -16.31 2.12
C GLN A 7 -7.65 -15.02 2.31
N GLU A 8 -7.40 -14.61 3.57
CA GLU A 8 -6.52 -13.49 3.86
C GLU A 8 -5.08 -13.75 3.42
N VAL A 9 -4.56 -14.95 3.67
CA VAL A 9 -3.22 -15.36 3.20
C VAL A 9 -3.14 -15.25 1.67
N LEU A 10 -4.12 -15.78 0.93
CA LEU A 10 -4.14 -15.67 -0.53
C LEU A 10 -4.15 -14.22 -0.99
N ARG A 11 -4.97 -13.37 -0.37
CA ARG A 11 -5.02 -11.93 -0.67
C ARG A 11 -3.67 -11.26 -0.44
N LYS A 12 -3.00 -11.58 0.67
CA LYS A 12 -1.68 -11.04 1.00
C LYS A 12 -0.57 -11.61 0.11
N MET A 13 -0.68 -12.83 -0.39
CA MET A 13 0.27 -13.34 -1.39
C MET A 13 0.17 -12.57 -2.71
N VAL A 14 -1.04 -12.24 -3.17
CA VAL A 14 -1.21 -11.38 -4.35
C VAL A 14 -0.67 -9.97 -4.07
N HIS A 15 -0.90 -9.43 -2.88
CA HIS A 15 -0.33 -8.16 -2.47
C HIS A 15 1.21 -8.20 -2.45
N LEU A 16 1.81 -9.26 -1.92
CA LEU A 16 3.27 -9.47 -1.95
C LEU A 16 3.83 -9.61 -3.38
N SER A 17 3.05 -10.15 -4.33
CA SER A 17 3.51 -10.19 -5.72
C SER A 17 3.73 -8.81 -6.33
N SER A 18 3.21 -7.75 -5.71
CA SER A 18 3.42 -6.36 -6.11
C SER A 18 4.78 -5.78 -5.68
N ILE A 19 5.69 -6.60 -5.11
CA ILE A 19 7.04 -6.17 -4.68
C ILE A 19 7.89 -5.59 -5.84
N TRP A 20 7.51 -5.85 -7.08
CA TRP A 20 8.12 -5.21 -8.25
C TRP A 20 7.87 -3.70 -8.31
N MET A 21 6.79 -3.19 -7.69
CA MET A 21 6.45 -1.77 -7.70
C MET A 21 7.49 -0.90 -6.96
N PRO A 22 7.88 -1.19 -5.70
CA PRO A 22 8.98 -0.47 -5.06
C PRO A 22 10.31 -0.63 -5.82
N ALA A 23 10.57 -1.77 -6.46
CA ALA A 23 11.75 -1.93 -7.30
C ALA A 23 11.70 -0.99 -8.52
N ALA A 24 10.57 -0.89 -9.22
CA ALA A 24 10.39 0.04 -10.32
C ALA A 24 10.52 1.50 -9.86
N LEU A 25 9.88 1.86 -8.72
CA LEU A 25 9.98 3.19 -8.14
C LEU A 25 11.40 3.60 -7.77
N PHE A 26 12.25 2.64 -7.38
CA PHE A 26 13.64 2.89 -7.05
C PHE A 26 14.55 2.90 -8.26
N TYR A 27 14.61 1.78 -9.02
CA TYR A 27 15.63 1.56 -10.03
C TYR A 27 15.42 2.36 -11.31
N LEU A 28 14.18 2.56 -11.78
CA LEU A 28 13.95 3.29 -13.01
C LEU A 28 14.41 4.76 -12.89
N PRO A 29 14.07 5.53 -11.84
CA PRO A 29 14.62 6.86 -11.68
C PRO A 29 16.12 6.87 -11.34
N ALA A 30 16.63 5.86 -10.62
CA ALA A 30 18.05 5.76 -10.31
C ALA A 30 18.91 5.56 -11.57
N TRP A 31 18.42 4.83 -12.57
CA TRP A 31 19.16 4.55 -13.81
C TRP A 31 18.90 5.58 -14.91
N TYR A 32 17.67 6.11 -15.01
CA TYR A 32 17.23 6.96 -16.12
C TYR A 32 16.84 8.39 -15.69
N GLY A 33 17.04 8.75 -14.42
CA GLY A 33 16.70 10.07 -13.89
C GLY A 33 15.23 10.42 -14.06
N GLU A 34 14.96 11.65 -14.49
CA GLU A 34 13.60 12.14 -14.70
C GLU A 34 12.81 11.31 -15.74
N ARG A 35 13.45 10.72 -16.74
CA ARG A 35 12.76 9.85 -17.71
C ARG A 35 12.22 8.60 -17.03
N GLY A 36 12.98 7.99 -16.13
CA GLY A 36 12.54 6.83 -15.36
C GLY A 36 11.39 7.17 -14.39
N ARG A 37 11.44 8.36 -13.80
CA ARG A 37 10.36 8.89 -12.96
C ARG A 37 9.07 9.05 -13.76
N TRP A 38 9.10 9.74 -14.90
CA TRP A 38 7.94 9.92 -15.76
C TRP A 38 7.41 8.61 -16.33
N PHE A 39 8.30 7.65 -16.61
CA PHE A 39 7.87 6.30 -16.99
C PHE A 39 7.04 5.65 -15.89
N ASN A 40 7.46 5.71 -14.62
CA ASN A 40 6.68 5.22 -13.48
C ASN A 40 5.33 5.91 -13.38
N VAL A 41 5.28 7.24 -13.49
CA VAL A 41 4.03 8.03 -13.44
C VAL A 41 3.05 7.57 -14.52
N ILE A 42 3.50 7.48 -15.76
CA ILE A 42 2.66 7.07 -16.90
C ILE A 42 2.22 5.61 -16.74
N MET A 43 3.14 4.72 -16.40
CA MET A 43 2.86 3.29 -16.24
C MET A 43 1.83 3.04 -15.13
N PHE A 44 2.07 3.57 -13.93
CA PHE A 44 1.14 3.36 -12.81
C PHE A 44 -0.18 4.11 -13.01
N GLY A 45 -0.15 5.31 -13.59
CA GLY A 45 -1.36 6.04 -13.97
C GLY A 45 -2.22 5.26 -14.98
N THR A 46 -1.59 4.68 -16.01
CA THR A 46 -2.27 3.82 -16.98
C THR A 46 -2.87 2.59 -16.30
N PHE A 47 -2.13 1.92 -15.41
CA PHE A 47 -2.66 0.76 -14.68
C PHE A 47 -3.81 1.16 -13.74
N ALA A 48 -3.75 2.32 -13.09
CA ALA A 48 -4.84 2.82 -12.27
C ALA A 48 -6.12 3.00 -13.11
N VAL A 49 -6.03 3.70 -14.24
CA VAL A 49 -7.16 3.93 -15.15
C VAL A 49 -7.73 2.62 -15.69
N LEU A 50 -6.86 1.71 -16.17
CA LEU A 50 -7.28 0.41 -16.69
C LEU A 50 -8.01 -0.42 -15.63
N ASN A 51 -7.50 -0.46 -14.38
CA ASN A 51 -8.16 -1.19 -13.30
C ASN A 51 -9.54 -0.58 -12.95
N VAL A 52 -9.65 0.76 -12.91
CA VAL A 52 -10.94 1.43 -12.72
C VAL A 52 -11.93 1.05 -13.83
N LEU A 53 -11.50 1.09 -15.10
CA LEU A 53 -12.36 0.73 -16.24
C LEU A 53 -12.78 -0.74 -16.20
N ILE A 54 -11.87 -1.65 -15.86
CA ILE A 54 -12.17 -3.08 -15.71
C ILE A 54 -13.21 -3.29 -14.60
N GLU A 55 -13.04 -2.66 -13.44
CA GLU A 55 -13.98 -2.83 -12.32
C GLU A 55 -15.36 -2.24 -12.61
N ILE A 56 -15.41 -1.11 -13.30
CA ILE A 56 -16.68 -0.55 -13.80
C ILE A 56 -17.33 -1.51 -14.81
N ALA A 57 -16.57 -2.09 -15.74
CA ALA A 57 -17.08 -3.06 -16.70
C ALA A 57 -17.63 -4.32 -16.03
N VAL A 58 -16.93 -4.82 -14.99
CA VAL A 58 -17.37 -5.95 -14.16
C VAL A 58 -18.67 -5.62 -13.42
N PHE A 59 -18.76 -4.43 -12.83
CA PHE A 59 -19.97 -3.97 -12.14
C PHE A 59 -21.17 -3.87 -13.09
N ARG A 60 -20.95 -3.37 -14.30
CA ARG A 60 -21.98 -3.28 -15.36
C ARG A 60 -22.30 -4.62 -16.02
N GLY A 61 -21.64 -5.70 -15.65
CA GLY A 61 -21.90 -7.03 -16.20
C GLY A 61 -21.45 -7.20 -17.66
N VAL A 62 -20.44 -6.47 -18.13
CA VAL A 62 -19.98 -6.54 -19.53
C VAL A 62 -19.61 -7.98 -19.90
N PRO A 63 -20.17 -8.51 -21.02
CA PRO A 63 -19.88 -9.86 -21.51
C PRO A 63 -18.37 -10.06 -21.69
N TYR A 64 -17.89 -11.27 -21.46
CA TYR A 64 -16.47 -11.70 -21.50
C TYR A 64 -15.58 -11.11 -20.40
N VAL A 65 -15.69 -9.84 -20.03
CA VAL A 65 -14.88 -9.20 -18.95
C VAL A 65 -15.28 -9.75 -17.60
N THR A 66 -16.59 -9.75 -17.30
CA THR A 66 -17.12 -10.18 -15.99
C THR A 66 -16.80 -11.64 -15.67
N PRO A 67 -17.06 -12.63 -16.57
CA PRO A 67 -16.73 -14.02 -16.28
C PRO A 67 -15.21 -14.26 -16.14
N LEU A 68 -14.41 -13.60 -16.98
CA LEU A 68 -12.95 -13.71 -16.90
C LEU A 68 -12.42 -13.15 -15.58
N TYR A 69 -12.86 -11.97 -15.18
CA TYR A 69 -12.47 -11.35 -13.90
C TYR A 69 -12.88 -12.22 -12.71
N LYS A 70 -14.12 -12.73 -12.71
CA LYS A 70 -14.60 -13.62 -11.64
C LYS A 70 -13.82 -14.93 -11.59
N LYS A 71 -13.42 -15.49 -12.72
CA LYS A 71 -12.57 -16.70 -12.79
C LYS A 71 -11.19 -16.46 -12.18
N LEU A 72 -10.56 -15.32 -12.45
CA LEU A 72 -9.21 -15.00 -12.02
C LEU A 72 -9.18 -14.49 -10.56
N PHE A 73 -10.10 -13.60 -10.21
CA PHE A 73 -10.05 -12.83 -8.97
C PHE A 73 -11.23 -13.08 -8.01
N GLY A 74 -12.27 -13.82 -8.44
CA GLY A 74 -13.50 -13.99 -7.67
C GLY A 74 -13.28 -14.61 -6.28
N LYS A 75 -12.30 -15.50 -6.11
CA LYS A 75 -11.95 -16.09 -4.80
C LYS A 75 -11.30 -15.09 -3.83
N MET A 76 -10.85 -13.93 -4.33
CA MET A 76 -10.17 -12.88 -3.56
C MET A 76 -11.06 -11.65 -3.40
N ALA A 77 -12.16 -11.56 -4.15
CA ALA A 77 -13.11 -10.48 -4.02
C ALA A 77 -13.70 -10.46 -2.61
N ARG A 78 -13.71 -9.28 -1.99
CA ARG A 78 -14.43 -9.10 -0.72
C ARG A 78 -15.92 -9.24 -1.00
N GLU A 79 -16.59 -10.22 -0.40
CA GLU A 79 -18.06 -10.38 -0.41
C GLU A 79 -18.79 -9.27 0.38
N THR A 80 -18.14 -8.13 0.61
CA THR A 80 -18.60 -7.08 1.52
C THR A 80 -19.44 -6.00 0.84
N ALA A 81 -19.54 -6.01 -0.49
CA ALA A 81 -20.47 -5.11 -1.18
C ALA A 81 -21.89 -5.70 -1.10
N LYS A 82 -22.82 -4.91 -0.56
CA LYS A 82 -24.26 -5.26 -0.65
C LYS A 82 -24.65 -5.38 -2.12
N PRO A 83 -25.61 -6.23 -2.48
CA PRO A 83 -26.10 -6.31 -3.85
C PRO A 83 -26.47 -4.92 -4.38
N GLY A 84 -25.83 -4.47 -5.46
CA GLY A 84 -26.05 -3.15 -6.06
C GLY A 84 -25.11 -2.04 -5.56
N GLU A 85 -24.25 -2.28 -4.57
CA GLU A 85 -23.25 -1.30 -4.12
C GLU A 85 -21.93 -1.49 -4.87
N PHE A 86 -21.46 -0.44 -5.56
CA PHE A 86 -20.14 -0.44 -6.20
C PHE A 86 -19.04 -0.09 -5.18
N ARG A 87 -18.05 -0.93 -5.07
CA ARG A 87 -16.87 -0.68 -4.25
C ARG A 87 -15.62 -1.15 -4.99
N PHE A 88 -14.63 -0.28 -5.06
CA PHE A 88 -13.35 -0.63 -5.65
C PHE A 88 -12.63 -1.73 -4.85
N SER A 89 -11.90 -2.59 -5.58
CA SER A 89 -10.89 -3.46 -4.96
C SER A 89 -9.69 -2.62 -4.47
N GLY A 90 -8.69 -3.28 -3.87
CA GLY A 90 -7.46 -2.59 -3.48
C GLY A 90 -6.53 -2.23 -4.66
N ALA A 91 -6.78 -2.72 -5.89
CA ALA A 91 -5.88 -2.51 -7.02
C ALA A 91 -5.91 -1.06 -7.57
N PRO A 92 -7.08 -0.45 -7.89
CA PRO A 92 -7.13 0.94 -8.33
C PRO A 92 -6.45 1.92 -7.35
N PRO A 93 -6.76 1.94 -6.03
CA PRO A 93 -6.09 2.84 -5.10
C PRO A 93 -4.58 2.56 -4.98
N MET A 94 -4.14 1.30 -5.09
CA MET A 94 -2.73 0.95 -5.05
C MET A 94 -1.95 1.53 -6.24
N TYR A 95 -2.47 1.38 -7.47
CA TYR A 95 -1.82 1.96 -8.65
C TYR A 95 -1.91 3.48 -8.69
N ALA A 96 -3.03 4.06 -8.25
CA ALA A 96 -3.19 5.51 -8.16
C ALA A 96 -2.19 6.11 -7.16
N SER A 97 -2.02 5.48 -5.99
CA SER A 97 -1.03 5.93 -5.01
C SER A 97 0.41 5.75 -5.50
N ALA A 98 0.72 4.71 -6.29
CA ALA A 98 2.03 4.54 -6.91
C ALA A 98 2.34 5.66 -7.91
N CYS A 99 1.36 6.03 -8.73
CA CYS A 99 1.47 7.15 -9.65
C CYS A 99 1.76 8.47 -8.90
N LEU A 100 0.95 8.79 -7.87
CA LEU A 100 1.13 10.00 -7.05
C LEU A 100 2.45 9.97 -6.27
N THR A 101 2.83 8.83 -5.74
CA THR A 101 4.09 8.66 -5.01
C THR A 101 5.30 8.88 -5.92
N ALA A 102 5.26 8.36 -7.16
CA ALA A 102 6.29 8.63 -8.17
C ALA A 102 6.34 10.09 -8.58
N LEU A 103 5.17 10.77 -8.62
CA LEU A 103 5.06 12.18 -9.00
C LEU A 103 5.56 13.13 -7.90
N CYS A 104 5.25 12.83 -6.64
CA CYS A 104 5.42 13.76 -5.53
C CYS A 104 6.73 13.55 -4.74
N PHE A 105 7.29 12.34 -4.73
CA PHE A 105 8.39 12.00 -3.86
C PHE A 105 9.65 11.57 -4.62
N GLU A 106 10.76 11.76 -3.96
CA GLU A 106 12.06 11.27 -4.40
C GLU A 106 12.05 9.73 -4.43
N HIS A 107 12.75 9.12 -5.39
CA HIS A 107 12.67 7.69 -5.68
C HIS A 107 12.95 6.77 -4.48
N ARG A 108 13.86 7.15 -3.57
CA ARG A 108 14.14 6.37 -2.35
C ARG A 108 12.98 6.40 -1.38
N VAL A 109 12.38 7.59 -1.19
CA VAL A 109 11.20 7.78 -0.35
C VAL A 109 10.02 7.02 -0.93
N ALA A 110 9.80 7.14 -2.25
CA ALA A 110 8.75 6.43 -2.96
C ALA A 110 8.86 4.91 -2.84
N ALA A 111 10.06 4.38 -3.05
CA ALA A 111 10.33 2.95 -2.93
C ALA A 111 10.15 2.44 -1.49
N CYS A 112 10.68 3.18 -0.51
CA CYS A 112 10.50 2.84 0.91
C CYS A 112 9.02 2.83 1.30
N ALA A 113 8.26 3.85 0.89
CA ALA A 113 6.82 3.96 1.13
C ALA A 113 6.04 2.73 0.65
N PHE A 114 6.33 2.29 -0.57
CA PHE A 114 5.69 1.10 -1.15
C PHE A 114 6.21 -0.22 -0.54
N THR A 115 7.46 -0.29 -0.13
CA THR A 115 7.97 -1.45 0.60
C THR A 115 7.28 -1.58 1.95
N ILE A 116 7.09 -0.46 2.67
CA ILE A 116 6.33 -0.42 3.93
C ILE A 116 4.88 -0.87 3.68
N LEU A 117 4.20 -0.31 2.68
CA LEU A 117 2.85 -0.73 2.32
C LEU A 117 2.76 -2.25 2.14
N ILE A 118 3.62 -2.84 1.32
CA ILE A 118 3.54 -4.25 0.95
C ILE A 118 3.91 -5.17 2.12
N LEU A 119 5.01 -4.91 2.80
CA LEU A 119 5.53 -5.82 3.82
C LEU A 119 4.93 -5.56 5.21
N SER A 120 4.79 -4.29 5.62
CA SER A 120 4.26 -3.98 6.96
C SER A 120 2.77 -4.27 7.07
N ASP A 121 1.96 -3.91 6.05
CA ASP A 121 0.54 -4.25 6.02
C ASP A 121 0.30 -5.76 5.92
N THR A 122 1.17 -6.48 5.20
CA THR A 122 1.10 -7.96 5.18
C THR A 122 1.42 -8.54 6.55
N SER A 123 2.48 -8.08 7.23
CA SER A 123 2.85 -8.56 8.56
C SER A 123 1.76 -8.25 9.59
N ALA A 124 1.19 -7.05 9.55
CA ALA A 124 0.08 -6.64 10.40
C ALA A 124 -1.13 -7.57 10.25
N ALA A 125 -1.54 -7.83 9.01
CA ALA A 125 -2.69 -8.65 8.72
C ALA A 125 -2.49 -10.12 9.13
N LEU A 126 -1.32 -10.71 8.84
CA LEU A 126 -1.06 -12.11 9.16
C LEU A 126 -0.85 -12.33 10.67
N ILE A 127 -0.06 -11.47 11.32
CA ILE A 127 0.22 -11.55 12.74
C ILE A 127 -1.04 -11.22 13.55
N GLY A 128 -1.72 -10.13 13.19
CA GLY A 128 -2.94 -9.71 13.86
C GLY A 128 -4.06 -10.75 13.79
N ARG A 129 -4.18 -11.49 12.67
CA ARG A 129 -5.18 -12.55 12.56
C ARG A 129 -4.79 -13.83 13.29
N LYS A 130 -3.52 -14.24 13.22
CA LYS A 130 -3.06 -15.50 13.79
C LYS A 130 -2.80 -15.42 15.29
N TRP A 131 -2.24 -14.32 15.76
CA TRP A 131 -1.80 -14.15 17.15
C TRP A 131 -2.42 -12.95 17.88
N GLY A 132 -3.29 -12.18 17.22
CA GLY A 132 -3.95 -11.01 17.81
C GLY A 132 -4.90 -11.41 18.94
N ARG A 133 -4.48 -11.15 20.18
CA ARG A 133 -5.26 -11.37 21.41
C ARG A 133 -5.99 -10.10 21.85
N HIS A 134 -5.32 -8.95 21.73
CA HIS A 134 -5.86 -7.65 22.12
C HIS A 134 -6.51 -6.98 20.91
N ARG A 135 -7.82 -7.20 20.74
CA ARG A 135 -8.59 -6.68 19.59
C ARG A 135 -9.33 -5.41 19.96
N PHE A 136 -9.31 -4.46 19.03
CA PHE A 136 -10.04 -3.21 19.12
C PHE A 136 -11.43 -3.33 18.45
N ALA A 137 -12.30 -2.33 18.70
CA ALA A 137 -13.66 -2.31 18.15
C ALA A 137 -13.71 -2.34 16.60
N ASN A 138 -12.67 -1.85 15.94
CA ASN A 138 -12.50 -1.89 14.48
C ASN A 138 -11.98 -3.25 13.94
N GLY A 139 -11.87 -4.28 14.80
CA GLY A 139 -11.39 -5.61 14.43
C GLY A 139 -9.87 -5.75 14.27
N LYS A 140 -9.12 -4.65 14.34
CA LYS A 140 -7.65 -4.64 14.36
C LYS A 140 -7.13 -5.18 15.69
N SER A 141 -5.85 -5.54 15.76
CA SER A 141 -5.22 -6.00 17.00
C SER A 141 -3.94 -5.23 17.30
N LEU A 142 -3.63 -5.10 18.58
CA LEU A 142 -2.39 -4.47 19.05
C LEU A 142 -1.16 -5.18 18.47
N GLU A 143 -1.18 -6.51 18.46
CA GLU A 143 -0.09 -7.36 17.93
C GLU A 143 0.12 -7.12 16.43
N GLY A 144 -0.97 -6.91 15.68
CA GLY A 144 -0.91 -6.54 14.27
C GLY A 144 -0.27 -5.17 14.06
N SER A 145 -0.69 -4.17 14.82
CA SER A 145 -0.12 -2.81 14.73
C SER A 145 1.35 -2.78 15.15
N LEU A 146 1.74 -3.54 16.17
CA LEU A 146 3.15 -3.70 16.55
C LEU A 146 3.97 -4.39 15.45
N ALA A 147 3.39 -5.39 14.79
CA ALA A 147 4.04 -6.03 13.65
C ALA A 147 4.24 -5.07 12.48
N PHE A 148 3.24 -4.20 12.20
CA PHE A 148 3.38 -3.12 11.22
C PHE A 148 4.55 -2.20 11.56
N LEU A 149 4.58 -1.68 12.79
CA LEU A 149 5.63 -0.76 13.25
C LEU A 149 7.02 -1.37 13.18
N LEU A 150 7.20 -2.56 13.71
CA LEU A 150 8.53 -3.22 13.73
C LEU A 150 9.01 -3.50 12.30
N THR A 151 8.17 -4.06 11.45
CA THR A 151 8.53 -4.32 10.05
C THR A 151 8.84 -3.01 9.31
N GLY A 152 8.01 -1.98 9.49
CA GLY A 152 8.21 -0.68 8.85
C GLY A 152 9.47 0.03 9.32
N TRP A 153 9.79 -0.03 10.61
CA TRP A 153 11.03 0.54 11.16
C TRP A 153 12.28 -0.17 10.63
N ILE A 154 12.26 -1.50 10.53
CA ILE A 154 13.36 -2.26 9.91
C ILE A 154 13.53 -1.83 8.45
N ILE A 155 12.46 -1.73 7.68
CA ILE A 155 12.50 -1.29 6.28
C ILE A 155 13.08 0.13 6.18
N ALA A 156 12.53 1.08 6.94
CA ALA A 156 13.00 2.47 6.94
C ALA A 156 14.48 2.56 7.32
N ALA A 157 14.90 1.84 8.36
CA ALA A 157 16.31 1.78 8.77
C ALA A 157 17.23 1.22 7.68
N CYS A 158 16.80 0.15 6.96
CA CYS A 158 17.56 -0.41 5.83
C CYS A 158 17.71 0.60 4.69
N TYR A 159 16.64 1.31 4.32
CA TYR A 159 16.71 2.35 3.28
C TYR A 159 17.57 3.55 3.72
N CYS A 160 17.48 3.96 4.98
CA CYS A 160 18.36 5.02 5.52
C CYS A 160 19.81 4.59 5.49
N ALA A 161 20.13 3.40 5.96
CA ALA A 161 21.50 2.87 5.97
C ALA A 161 22.08 2.75 4.55
N ALA A 162 21.31 2.19 3.60
CA ALA A 162 21.70 2.09 2.20
C ALA A 162 21.87 3.46 1.52
N GLY A 163 21.16 4.48 2.01
CA GLY A 163 21.26 5.86 1.53
C GLY A 163 22.32 6.72 2.23
N GLY A 164 22.99 6.19 3.27
CA GLY A 164 23.91 6.96 4.11
C GLY A 164 23.23 8.05 4.95
N LEU A 165 21.91 7.91 5.18
CA LEU A 165 21.13 8.87 5.96
C LEU A 165 21.36 8.64 7.46
N THR A 166 21.53 9.73 8.22
CA THR A 166 21.83 9.68 9.65
C THR A 166 21.04 10.70 10.46
N GLY A 167 21.12 10.61 11.78
CA GLY A 167 20.59 11.63 12.69
C GLY A 167 19.11 11.89 12.56
N GLY A 168 18.73 13.15 12.43
CA GLY A 168 17.34 13.60 12.38
C GLY A 168 16.54 13.01 11.22
N THR A 169 17.17 12.73 10.08
CA THR A 169 16.49 12.13 8.93
C THR A 169 15.97 10.73 9.25
N VAL A 170 16.76 9.91 9.94
CA VAL A 170 16.32 8.58 10.39
C VAL A 170 15.11 8.71 11.32
N ALA A 171 15.16 9.62 12.29
CA ALA A 171 14.05 9.85 13.23
C ALA A 171 12.76 10.24 12.50
N VAL A 172 12.85 11.11 11.49
CA VAL A 172 11.69 11.51 10.66
C VAL A 172 11.12 10.33 9.87
N TRP A 173 11.96 9.46 9.31
CA TRP A 173 11.50 8.28 8.60
C TRP A 173 10.80 7.28 9.53
N LEU A 174 11.34 7.09 10.74
CA LEU A 174 10.69 6.26 11.76
C LEU A 174 9.35 6.85 12.22
N ALA A 175 9.27 8.19 12.34
CA ALA A 175 8.00 8.88 12.61
C ALA A 175 7.01 8.70 11.46
N GLY A 176 7.46 8.74 10.19
CA GLY A 176 6.64 8.45 9.03
C GLY A 176 6.00 7.06 9.06
N VAL A 177 6.75 6.05 9.52
CA VAL A 177 6.20 4.70 9.75
C VAL A 177 5.12 4.72 10.81
N ALA A 178 5.34 5.44 11.92
CA ALA A 178 4.34 5.54 13.01
C ALA A 178 3.05 6.21 12.52
N VAL A 179 3.14 7.30 11.76
CA VAL A 179 1.98 7.96 11.14
C VAL A 179 1.24 7.01 10.19
N SER A 180 1.97 6.26 9.38
CA SER A 180 1.37 5.26 8.47
C SER A 180 0.67 4.13 9.23
N CYS A 181 1.23 3.69 10.36
CA CYS A 181 0.59 2.70 11.24
C CYS A 181 -0.72 3.22 11.84
N VAL A 182 -0.75 4.49 12.25
CA VAL A 182 -1.98 5.13 12.75
C VAL A 182 -3.02 5.21 11.64
N ALA A 183 -2.63 5.59 10.43
CA ALA A 183 -3.55 5.62 9.28
C ALA A 183 -4.09 4.23 8.93
N GLU A 184 -3.24 3.19 8.95
CA GLU A 184 -3.65 1.79 8.77
C GLU A 184 -4.64 1.37 9.85
N PHE A 185 -4.40 1.74 11.10
CA PHE A 185 -5.28 1.43 12.21
C PHE A 185 -6.68 2.06 12.05
N PHE A 186 -6.76 3.30 11.56
CA PHE A 186 -8.00 4.05 11.42
C PHE A 186 -8.60 4.05 9.99
N ASN A 187 -8.10 3.22 9.06
CA ASN A 187 -8.52 3.26 7.66
C ASN A 187 -10.03 3.06 7.46
N GLU A 188 -10.69 2.24 8.29
CA GLU A 188 -12.14 2.03 8.21
C GLU A 188 -12.93 3.27 8.65
N GLN A 189 -12.45 3.99 9.66
CA GLN A 189 -13.09 5.21 10.17
C GLN A 189 -12.92 6.40 9.22
N ILE A 190 -11.77 6.52 8.57
CA ILE A 190 -11.50 7.59 7.61
C ILE A 190 -12.03 7.27 6.20
N HIS A 191 -12.58 6.07 5.98
CA HIS A 191 -13.10 5.61 4.69
C HIS A 191 -12.11 5.71 3.51
N LEU A 192 -10.81 5.68 3.80
CA LEU A 192 -9.75 5.68 2.81
C LEU A 192 -9.03 4.32 2.80
N ASP A 193 -8.67 3.87 1.60
CA ASP A 193 -7.98 2.60 1.41
C ASP A 193 -6.53 2.70 1.92
N ASP A 194 -6.08 1.69 2.67
CA ASP A 194 -4.72 1.58 3.21
C ASP A 194 -3.64 1.58 2.10
N ASN A 195 -3.95 0.98 0.95
CA ASN A 195 -3.05 1.02 -0.21
C ASN A 195 -2.81 2.44 -0.75
N PHE A 196 -3.68 3.38 -0.41
CA PHE A 196 -3.57 4.77 -0.78
C PHE A 196 -2.92 5.61 0.33
N THR A 197 -3.38 5.45 1.57
CA THR A 197 -2.99 6.32 2.68
C THR A 197 -1.58 6.04 3.19
N ILE A 198 -1.19 4.78 3.32
CA ILE A 198 0.13 4.40 3.88
C ILE A 198 1.27 5.03 3.09
N PRO A 199 1.40 4.84 1.74
CA PRO A 199 2.56 5.34 1.02
C PRO A 199 2.58 6.87 0.92
N LEU A 200 1.41 7.51 0.81
CA LEU A 200 1.36 8.97 0.71
C LEU A 200 1.69 9.65 2.04
N LEU A 201 1.20 9.13 3.16
CA LEU A 201 1.51 9.70 4.47
C LEU A 201 2.96 9.47 4.87
N PHE A 202 3.51 8.27 4.63
CA PHE A 202 4.93 8.05 4.85
C PHE A 202 5.78 9.01 4.02
N GLY A 203 5.50 9.12 2.71
CA GLY A 203 6.23 9.99 1.80
C GLY A 203 6.15 11.46 2.20
N ALA A 204 4.96 11.92 2.60
CA ALA A 204 4.76 13.30 3.07
C ALA A 204 5.60 13.60 4.31
N VAL A 205 5.57 12.73 5.32
CA VAL A 205 6.37 12.89 6.54
C VAL A 205 7.86 12.79 6.22
N ALA A 206 8.28 11.75 5.50
CA ALA A 206 9.70 11.49 5.26
C ALA A 206 10.38 12.57 4.41
N GLN A 207 9.66 13.18 3.47
CA GLN A 207 10.24 14.14 2.53
C GLN A 207 9.92 15.60 2.84
N TRP A 208 8.69 15.91 3.26
CA TRP A 208 8.27 17.31 3.40
C TRP A 208 8.43 17.84 4.82
N LEU A 209 8.25 16.98 5.84
CA LEU A 209 8.39 17.43 7.23
C LEU A 209 9.79 18.06 7.51
N PRO A 210 10.92 17.49 7.06
CA PRO A 210 12.22 18.12 7.29
C PRO A 210 12.35 19.49 6.63
N ARG A 211 11.70 19.70 5.48
CA ARG A 211 11.74 20.97 4.74
C ARG A 211 10.98 22.10 5.42
N LEU A 212 10.09 21.79 6.36
CA LEU A 212 9.36 22.81 7.12
C LEU A 212 10.18 23.39 8.26
N PHE A 213 11.31 22.74 8.62
CA PHE A 213 12.20 23.14 9.72
C PHE A 213 13.64 23.47 9.24
N SER A 214 13.87 23.44 7.95
CA SER A 214 15.13 23.87 7.30
C SER A 214 14.99 25.28 6.71
#